data_04d6d4c08098e95bbfa75ea4f8a251f3
#
_entry.id   04d6d4c08098e95bbfa75ea4f8a251f3
#
_cell.length_a   1.000
_cell.length_b   1.000
_cell.length_c   1.000
_cell.angle_alpha   90.00
_cell.angle_beta   90.00
_cell.angle_gamma   90.00
#
_symmetry.space_group_name_H-M   'P 1'
#
loop_
_entity.id
_entity.type
_entity.pdbx_description
1 polymer ?
#
loop_
_entity_poly.entity_id
_entity_poly.type
_entity_poly.pdbx_seq_one_letter_code
_entity_poly.pdbx_strand_id
1 'polypeptide(L)'
;MKIALVCPASLPATQFGGIMFLCVDIAKELSDQGHEIEIFTTDLDFANNAKTFNKKLLRIEQYDHYKINRTHTWISYSLFFINPKIYSEIKKFRPDIIHSIGVRSFQSFMAAMVSKKENIPLIISDQGGLTTHPDLDNVNIIKKFLFKLQEPMIKYIVNRATKISVANEYEKKIFETYCDPSKITIIRNGIDLEIQNKPINNFKKKYNIQNSFILFLGRFHTVKGIDILLKSIQLIQNDPLFLNVQLVIMGVDFGFQYQMLKMIKELKITEKVIVIKNPPRLDVLSGYKECEFLVLPSRWELSPLTPLEGFAFKKTVVSTTSHGIPYTITHQKNGLLVEPENYKEFAESIIYLLKNKEKRDEFGLNGFNLVQELCNSKTMSKKTLELYEKVINR
;
A
#
# COMPACT_ATOMS: atom_id res chain seq x y z
N MET A 1 0.80 -16.52 -21.98
CA MET A 1 2.17 -16.24 -21.48
C MET A 1 2.38 -16.86 -20.11
N LYS A 2 3.64 -17.26 -19.81
CA LYS A 2 4.07 -17.64 -18.48
C LYS A 2 4.68 -16.43 -17.78
N ILE A 3 4.08 -15.97 -16.70
CA ILE A 3 4.45 -14.73 -16.03
C ILE A 3 4.90 -15.04 -14.60
N ALA A 4 6.15 -14.67 -14.28
CA ALA A 4 6.66 -14.71 -12.91
C ALA A 4 6.44 -13.35 -12.24
N LEU A 5 5.56 -13.27 -11.27
CA LEU A 5 5.44 -12.12 -10.38
C LEU A 5 6.33 -12.34 -9.15
N VAL A 6 7.18 -11.37 -8.85
CA VAL A 6 8.12 -11.48 -7.72
C VAL A 6 7.82 -10.39 -6.71
N CYS A 7 7.49 -10.77 -5.48
CA CYS A 7 7.12 -9.84 -4.42
C CYS A 7 7.69 -10.32 -3.07
N PRO A 8 8.18 -9.41 -2.19
CA PRO A 8 8.73 -9.81 -0.89
C PRO A 8 7.71 -10.47 0.04
N ALA A 9 6.42 -10.23 -0.16
CA ALA A 9 5.34 -10.88 0.59
C ALA A 9 4.13 -11.17 -0.30
N SER A 10 3.34 -12.19 0.07
CA SER A 10 2.06 -12.53 -0.54
C SER A 10 1.11 -13.10 0.52
N LEU A 11 -0.05 -13.60 0.11
CA LEU A 11 -1.00 -14.23 1.04
C LEU A 11 -0.30 -15.35 1.84
N PRO A 12 -0.60 -15.52 3.14
CA PRO A 12 -1.62 -14.83 3.92
C PRO A 12 -1.17 -13.53 4.59
N ALA A 13 0.01 -12.98 4.30
CA ALA A 13 0.61 -11.84 4.97
C ALA A 13 -0.10 -10.49 4.64
N THR A 14 -1.42 -10.41 4.80
CA THR A 14 -2.25 -9.25 4.41
C THR A 14 -1.83 -7.94 5.08
N GLN A 15 -1.21 -8.00 6.25
CA GLN A 15 -0.70 -6.84 7.00
C GLN A 15 0.57 -6.23 6.37
N PHE A 16 1.20 -6.90 5.41
CA PHE A 16 2.34 -6.34 4.68
C PHE A 16 1.96 -5.06 3.92
N GLY A 17 0.72 -4.98 3.47
CA GLY A 17 0.13 -3.77 2.90
C GLY A 17 -0.01 -3.79 1.38
N GLY A 18 -0.13 -2.59 0.81
CA GLY A 18 -0.58 -2.37 -0.56
C GLY A 18 0.18 -3.12 -1.64
N ILE A 19 1.51 -3.20 -1.54
CA ILE A 19 2.36 -3.88 -2.54
C ILE A 19 1.97 -5.35 -2.75
N MET A 20 1.58 -6.05 -1.68
CA MET A 20 1.13 -7.43 -1.75
C MET A 20 -0.22 -7.53 -2.47
N PHE A 21 -1.18 -6.66 -2.15
CA PHE A 21 -2.48 -6.64 -2.81
C PHE A 21 -2.36 -6.34 -4.29
N LEU A 22 -1.52 -5.37 -4.69
CA LEU A 22 -1.26 -5.08 -6.10
C LEU A 22 -0.73 -6.31 -6.86
N CYS A 23 0.22 -7.05 -6.25
CA CYS A 23 0.75 -8.28 -6.84
C CYS A 23 -0.34 -9.33 -7.02
N VAL A 24 -1.17 -9.54 -6.00
CA VAL A 24 -2.28 -10.51 -6.01
C VAL A 24 -3.35 -10.11 -7.02
N ASP A 25 -3.72 -8.84 -7.08
CA ASP A 25 -4.72 -8.33 -8.03
C ASP A 25 -4.25 -8.50 -9.49
N ILE A 26 -2.98 -8.21 -9.78
CA ILE A 26 -2.39 -8.47 -11.11
C ILE A 26 -2.42 -9.97 -11.42
N ALA A 27 -2.05 -10.83 -10.45
CA ALA A 27 -2.05 -12.28 -10.64
C ALA A 27 -3.45 -12.80 -10.97
N LYS A 28 -4.46 -12.39 -10.19
CA LYS A 28 -5.86 -12.77 -10.39
C LYS A 28 -6.36 -12.35 -11.77
N GLU A 29 -6.28 -11.06 -12.08
CA GLU A 29 -6.83 -10.52 -13.33
C GLU A 29 -6.17 -11.11 -14.57
N LEU A 30 -4.86 -11.38 -14.56
CA LEU A 30 -4.17 -11.97 -15.70
C LEU A 30 -4.36 -13.48 -15.80
N SER A 31 -4.47 -14.19 -14.67
CA SER A 31 -4.78 -15.62 -14.70
C SER A 31 -6.20 -15.90 -15.18
N ASP A 32 -7.17 -15.04 -14.84
CA ASP A 32 -8.54 -15.11 -15.36
C ASP A 32 -8.62 -14.90 -16.89
N GLN A 33 -7.60 -14.24 -17.48
CA GLN A 33 -7.45 -14.08 -18.93
C GLN A 33 -6.69 -15.26 -19.59
N GLY A 34 -6.38 -16.32 -18.84
CA GLY A 34 -5.75 -17.54 -19.35
C GLY A 34 -4.21 -17.51 -19.40
N HIS A 35 -3.56 -16.56 -18.70
CA HIS A 35 -2.12 -16.56 -18.54
C HIS A 35 -1.69 -17.48 -17.39
N GLU A 36 -0.56 -18.19 -17.54
CA GLU A 36 0.03 -19.00 -16.48
C GLU A 36 0.83 -18.10 -15.53
N ILE A 37 0.30 -17.89 -14.32
CA ILE A 37 0.87 -16.96 -13.32
C ILE A 37 1.38 -17.70 -12.11
N GLU A 38 2.62 -17.38 -11.71
CA GLU A 38 3.16 -17.82 -10.42
C GLU A 38 3.78 -16.65 -9.66
N ILE A 39 3.35 -16.46 -8.39
CA ILE A 39 3.90 -15.45 -7.49
C ILE A 39 5.05 -16.08 -6.70
N PHE A 40 6.26 -15.58 -6.87
CA PHE A 40 7.44 -15.98 -6.11
C PHE A 40 7.64 -15.05 -4.93
N THR A 41 7.68 -15.63 -3.71
CA THR A 41 7.67 -14.83 -2.48
C THR A 41 8.38 -15.53 -1.33
N THR A 42 8.31 -14.93 -0.15
CA THR A 42 8.81 -15.48 1.12
C THR A 42 7.72 -16.29 1.84
N ASP A 43 8.09 -16.93 2.94
CA ASP A 43 7.18 -17.61 3.88
C ASP A 43 6.68 -16.71 5.02
N LEU A 44 6.64 -15.41 4.79
CA LEU A 44 6.09 -14.42 5.72
C LEU A 44 4.59 -14.64 5.91
N ASP A 45 4.10 -14.70 7.15
CA ASP A 45 2.67 -14.85 7.46
C ASP A 45 2.08 -13.74 8.35
N PHE A 46 2.92 -12.91 8.96
CA PHE A 46 2.51 -11.83 9.86
C PHE A 46 1.63 -12.25 11.05
N ALA A 47 1.59 -13.52 11.40
CA ALA A 47 0.70 -14.03 12.45
C ALA A 47 0.83 -13.26 13.78
N ASN A 48 2.04 -12.87 14.16
CA ASN A 48 2.33 -12.18 15.40
C ASN A 48 2.95 -10.78 15.19
N ASN A 49 3.83 -10.64 14.20
CA ASN A 49 4.51 -9.39 13.87
C ASN A 49 5.12 -9.43 12.46
N ALA A 50 5.67 -8.30 12.02
CA ALA A 50 6.30 -8.12 10.70
C ALA A 50 7.50 -9.03 10.39
N LYS A 51 7.89 -9.92 11.29
CA LYS A 51 9.02 -10.87 11.15
C LYS A 51 8.62 -12.31 11.37
N THR A 52 7.33 -12.61 11.40
CA THR A 52 6.86 -13.98 11.57
C THR A 52 6.94 -14.71 10.23
N PHE A 53 7.85 -15.67 10.14
CA PHE A 53 8.03 -16.57 9.00
C PHE A 53 7.54 -17.96 9.38
N ASN A 54 6.67 -18.53 8.56
CA ASN A 54 5.98 -19.77 8.86
C ASN A 54 6.36 -20.88 7.86
N LYS A 55 7.28 -21.74 8.28
CA LYS A 55 7.72 -22.91 7.49
C LYS A 55 6.62 -23.93 7.21
N LYS A 56 5.48 -23.85 7.91
CA LYS A 56 4.33 -24.76 7.73
C LYS A 56 3.42 -24.32 6.58
N LEU A 57 3.56 -23.09 6.08
CA LEU A 57 2.86 -22.67 4.87
C LEU A 57 3.23 -23.58 3.70
N LEU A 58 2.24 -23.93 2.88
CA LEU A 58 2.47 -24.69 1.67
C LEU A 58 3.48 -23.96 0.79
N ARG A 59 4.51 -24.68 0.37
CA ARG A 59 5.55 -24.11 -0.48
C ARG A 59 4.99 -23.68 -1.83
N ILE A 60 4.16 -24.51 -2.45
CA ILE A 60 3.40 -24.17 -3.65
C ILE A 60 1.94 -24.34 -3.30
N GLU A 61 1.18 -23.29 -3.44
CA GLU A 61 -0.24 -23.23 -3.11
C GLU A 61 -1.02 -22.69 -4.30
N GLN A 62 -2.11 -23.38 -4.66
CA GLN A 62 -3.00 -22.93 -5.73
C GLN A 62 -4.03 -21.96 -5.15
N TYR A 63 -4.13 -20.79 -5.77
CA TYR A 63 -5.17 -19.79 -5.51
C TYR A 63 -5.94 -19.53 -6.81
N ASP A 64 -7.22 -19.88 -6.85
CA ASP A 64 -8.03 -19.75 -8.05
C ASP A 64 -7.27 -20.25 -9.29
N HIS A 65 -6.87 -19.38 -10.20
CA HIS A 65 -6.18 -19.70 -11.46
C HIS A 65 -4.66 -19.42 -11.42
N TYR A 66 -4.10 -18.92 -10.30
CA TYR A 66 -2.66 -18.65 -10.15
C TYR A 66 -2.04 -19.45 -9.01
N LYS A 67 -0.71 -19.50 -8.95
CA LYS A 67 0.04 -20.19 -7.89
C LYS A 67 0.86 -19.21 -7.06
N ILE A 68 1.05 -19.53 -5.78
CA ILE A 68 2.02 -18.86 -4.92
C ILE A 68 3.13 -19.86 -4.58
N ASN A 69 4.37 -19.51 -4.94
CA ASN A 69 5.58 -20.28 -4.63
C ASN A 69 6.37 -19.54 -3.54
N ARG A 70 6.39 -20.14 -2.35
CA ARG A 70 7.06 -19.58 -1.17
C ARG A 70 8.40 -20.23 -0.97
N THR A 71 9.42 -19.42 -0.74
CA THR A 71 10.72 -19.91 -0.31
C THR A 71 11.06 -19.40 1.08
N HIS A 72 11.73 -20.27 1.87
CA HIS A 72 12.03 -19.94 3.25
C HIS A 72 13.02 -18.79 3.37
N THR A 73 12.73 -17.85 4.26
CA THR A 73 13.61 -16.74 4.62
C THR A 73 14.66 -17.22 5.64
N TRP A 74 15.94 -17.11 5.28
CA TRP A 74 17.04 -17.49 6.14
C TRP A 74 17.43 -16.39 7.11
N ILE A 75 17.43 -15.14 6.63
CA ILE A 75 17.83 -13.95 7.39
C ILE A 75 16.84 -12.84 7.08
N SER A 76 16.44 -12.09 8.11
CA SER A 76 15.61 -10.90 7.97
C SER A 76 16.21 -9.73 8.75
N TYR A 77 16.32 -8.58 8.10
CA TYR A 77 16.70 -7.31 8.72
C TYR A 77 15.73 -6.23 8.29
N SER A 78 14.96 -5.68 9.24
CA SER A 78 13.83 -4.82 8.92
C SER A 78 12.87 -5.50 7.94
N LEU A 79 12.55 -4.88 6.80
CA LEU A 79 11.75 -5.45 5.71
C LEU A 79 12.61 -6.06 4.59
N PHE A 80 13.89 -6.30 4.82
CA PHE A 80 14.78 -6.94 3.87
C PHE A 80 14.92 -8.43 4.21
N PHE A 81 14.39 -9.30 3.37
CA PHE A 81 14.28 -10.76 3.60
C PHE A 81 15.18 -11.50 2.62
N ILE A 82 16.09 -12.33 3.12
CA ILE A 82 17.03 -13.12 2.31
C ILE A 82 16.50 -14.54 2.19
N ASN A 83 16.06 -14.93 0.99
CA ASN A 83 15.54 -16.25 0.63
C ASN A 83 16.17 -16.77 -0.68
N PRO A 84 17.44 -17.23 -0.69
CA PRO A 84 18.21 -17.50 -1.92
C PRO A 84 17.58 -18.52 -2.86
N LYS A 85 16.78 -19.44 -2.34
CA LYS A 85 16.11 -20.49 -3.11
C LYS A 85 15.14 -19.92 -4.16
N ILE A 86 14.67 -18.69 -4.01
CA ILE A 86 13.79 -18.03 -4.98
C ILE A 86 14.40 -17.96 -6.37
N TYR A 87 15.73 -17.80 -6.47
CA TYR A 87 16.47 -17.81 -7.75
C TYR A 87 16.20 -19.09 -8.55
N SER A 88 16.40 -20.25 -7.90
CA SER A 88 16.21 -21.55 -8.54
C SER A 88 14.75 -21.84 -8.90
N GLU A 89 13.80 -21.34 -8.11
CA GLU A 89 12.38 -21.56 -8.37
C GLU A 89 11.91 -20.72 -9.58
N ILE A 90 12.30 -19.44 -9.68
CA ILE A 90 12.02 -18.62 -10.86
C ILE A 90 12.64 -19.23 -12.11
N LYS A 91 13.91 -19.65 -12.04
CA LYS A 91 14.59 -20.30 -13.16
C LYS A 91 13.88 -21.59 -13.61
N LYS A 92 13.44 -22.44 -12.67
CA LYS A 92 12.73 -23.70 -12.93
C LYS A 92 11.39 -23.43 -13.62
N PHE A 93 10.69 -22.37 -13.30
CA PHE A 93 9.41 -22.00 -13.89
C PHE A 93 9.55 -21.62 -15.36
N ARG A 94 10.71 -21.10 -15.80
CA ARG A 94 10.98 -20.66 -17.19
C ARG A 94 9.93 -19.67 -17.69
N PRO A 95 9.75 -18.50 -17.06
CA PRO A 95 8.75 -17.54 -17.49
C PRO A 95 9.14 -16.86 -18.80
N ASP A 96 8.12 -16.42 -19.56
CA ASP A 96 8.31 -15.55 -20.73
C ASP A 96 8.70 -14.13 -20.31
N ILE A 97 8.26 -13.71 -19.12
CA ILE A 97 8.53 -12.40 -18.53
C ILE A 97 8.57 -12.48 -17.01
N ILE A 98 9.42 -11.65 -16.41
CA ILE A 98 9.48 -11.47 -14.95
C ILE A 98 9.02 -10.06 -14.62
N HIS A 99 8.04 -9.91 -13.72
CA HIS A 99 7.66 -8.63 -13.14
C HIS A 99 7.93 -8.63 -11.64
N SER A 100 8.91 -7.84 -11.22
CA SER A 100 9.30 -7.73 -9.82
C SER A 100 8.76 -6.46 -9.18
N ILE A 101 8.08 -6.62 -8.05
CA ILE A 101 7.41 -5.55 -7.32
C ILE A 101 8.14 -5.29 -6.01
N GLY A 102 8.62 -4.04 -5.83
CA GLY A 102 9.44 -3.64 -4.68
C GLY A 102 10.95 -3.73 -4.96
N VAL A 103 11.50 -2.71 -5.60
CA VAL A 103 12.90 -2.67 -6.09
C VAL A 103 13.92 -2.89 -4.97
N ARG A 104 13.74 -2.30 -3.80
CA ARG A 104 14.65 -2.47 -2.66
C ARG A 104 14.39 -3.78 -1.92
N SER A 105 14.43 -4.91 -2.62
CA SER A 105 14.25 -6.23 -2.04
C SER A 105 15.27 -7.23 -2.57
N PHE A 106 15.62 -8.23 -1.76
CA PHE A 106 16.45 -9.33 -2.19
C PHE A 106 15.79 -10.14 -3.31
N GLN A 107 14.45 -10.24 -3.28
CA GLN A 107 13.66 -10.94 -4.29
C GLN A 107 13.82 -10.29 -5.65
N SER A 108 13.77 -8.95 -5.73
CA SER A 108 13.98 -8.20 -6.97
C SER A 108 15.41 -8.35 -7.49
N PHE A 109 16.39 -8.44 -6.60
CA PHE A 109 17.77 -8.72 -6.98
C PHE A 109 17.91 -10.12 -7.60
N MET A 110 17.32 -11.15 -6.98
CA MET A 110 17.31 -12.50 -7.54
C MET A 110 16.57 -12.57 -8.89
N ALA A 111 15.44 -11.88 -9.01
CA ALA A 111 14.71 -11.75 -10.27
C ALA A 111 15.58 -11.14 -11.39
N ALA A 112 16.32 -10.07 -11.08
CA ALA A 112 17.24 -9.42 -12.02
C ALA A 112 18.41 -10.34 -12.42
N MET A 113 18.92 -11.15 -11.49
CA MET A 113 19.95 -12.14 -11.78
C MET A 113 19.44 -13.25 -12.70
N VAL A 114 18.23 -13.80 -12.46
CA VAL A 114 17.60 -14.80 -13.34
C VAL A 114 17.37 -14.18 -14.71
N SER A 115 16.78 -13.00 -14.77
CA SER A 115 16.52 -12.25 -16.00
C SER A 115 17.79 -12.11 -16.85
N LYS A 116 18.94 -11.76 -16.22
CA LYS A 116 20.22 -11.64 -16.92
C LYS A 116 20.74 -12.99 -17.42
N LYS A 117 20.70 -14.01 -16.57
CA LYS A 117 21.28 -15.33 -16.86
C LYS A 117 20.51 -16.08 -17.95
N GLU A 118 19.18 -16.00 -17.91
CA GLU A 118 18.29 -16.72 -18.82
C GLU A 118 17.79 -15.85 -19.98
N ASN A 119 18.27 -14.59 -20.07
CA ASN A 119 17.86 -13.58 -21.06
C ASN A 119 16.35 -13.32 -21.12
N ILE A 120 15.69 -13.35 -19.96
CA ILE A 120 14.24 -13.12 -19.84
C ILE A 120 13.98 -11.62 -19.61
N PRO A 121 13.00 -10.98 -20.27
CA PRO A 121 12.64 -9.59 -20.01
C PRO A 121 12.25 -9.37 -18.56
N LEU A 122 12.68 -8.24 -17.98
CA LEU A 122 12.38 -7.84 -16.61
C LEU A 122 11.62 -6.52 -16.60
N ILE A 123 10.45 -6.52 -15.96
CA ILE A 123 9.75 -5.32 -15.56
C ILE A 123 9.88 -5.14 -14.06
N ILE A 124 10.04 -3.91 -13.61
CA ILE A 124 10.05 -3.57 -12.19
C ILE A 124 8.98 -2.53 -11.87
N SER A 125 8.37 -2.66 -10.69
CA SER A 125 7.53 -1.64 -10.06
C SER A 125 8.06 -1.40 -8.65
N ASP A 126 8.19 -0.14 -8.24
CA ASP A 126 8.85 0.13 -6.96
C ASP A 126 7.92 0.16 -5.75
N GLN A 127 6.84 0.91 -5.84
CA GLN A 127 5.87 1.09 -4.74
C GLN A 127 6.51 1.64 -3.44
N GLY A 128 7.61 2.39 -3.56
CA GLY A 128 8.18 3.14 -2.44
C GLY A 128 9.59 2.76 -1.98
N GLY A 129 10.25 1.81 -2.62
CA GLY A 129 11.58 1.34 -2.20
C GLY A 129 12.73 2.29 -2.51
N LEU A 130 12.64 3.05 -3.62
CA LEU A 130 13.70 3.98 -4.05
C LEU A 130 13.65 5.35 -3.40
N THR A 131 12.59 5.64 -2.70
CA THR A 131 12.28 7.02 -2.39
C THR A 131 12.96 7.55 -1.16
N THR A 132 12.97 8.86 -1.10
CA THR A 132 13.17 9.76 0.02
C THR A 132 12.22 9.46 1.19
N HIS A 133 12.09 8.18 1.60
CA HIS A 133 11.32 7.84 2.79
C HIS A 133 11.96 8.58 3.98
N PRO A 134 11.20 9.32 4.80
CA PRO A 134 11.74 10.12 5.90
C PRO A 134 12.62 9.34 6.88
N ASP A 135 12.38 8.03 6.99
CA ASP A 135 13.25 7.16 7.79
C ASP A 135 14.67 7.04 7.24
N LEU A 136 14.91 7.38 5.96
CA LEU A 136 16.26 7.39 5.37
C LEU A 136 17.09 8.58 5.89
N ASP A 137 16.44 9.70 6.22
CA ASP A 137 17.10 10.91 6.70
C ASP A 137 17.32 10.88 8.22
N ASN A 138 16.40 10.28 8.97
CA ASN A 138 16.41 10.28 10.44
C ASN A 138 16.94 8.99 11.08
N VAL A 139 17.52 8.08 10.31
CA VAL A 139 18.12 6.86 10.85
C VAL A 139 19.54 7.10 11.37
N ASN A 140 19.98 6.28 12.33
CA ASN A 140 21.34 6.31 12.82
C ASN A 140 22.37 6.01 11.69
N ILE A 141 23.62 6.37 11.93
CA ILE A 141 24.72 6.27 10.96
C ILE A 141 24.85 4.84 10.39
N ILE A 142 24.63 3.82 11.23
CA ILE A 142 24.72 2.40 10.83
C ILE A 142 23.64 2.06 9.78
N LYS A 143 22.41 2.50 10.00
CA LYS A 143 21.33 2.29 9.02
C LYS A 143 21.58 3.07 7.74
N LYS A 144 22.06 4.32 7.80
CA LYS A 144 22.46 5.09 6.60
C LYS A 144 23.52 4.35 5.79
N PHE A 145 24.51 3.77 6.47
CA PHE A 145 25.54 2.96 5.81
C PHE A 145 24.96 1.71 5.14
N LEU A 146 24.08 0.98 5.82
CA LEU A 146 23.41 -0.19 5.25
C LEU A 146 22.54 0.16 4.02
N PHE A 147 21.87 1.31 4.02
CA PHE A 147 21.13 1.79 2.86
C PHE A 147 22.05 2.12 1.68
N LYS A 148 23.22 2.75 1.95
CA LYS A 148 24.23 2.99 0.91
C LYS A 148 24.79 1.70 0.31
N LEU A 149 24.95 0.65 1.10
CA LEU A 149 25.38 -0.67 0.62
C LEU A 149 24.35 -1.34 -0.32
N GLN A 150 23.08 -0.94 -0.28
CA GLN A 150 22.05 -1.44 -1.19
C GLN A 150 22.05 -0.70 -2.55
N GLU A 151 22.69 0.47 -2.65
CA GLU A 151 22.69 1.28 -3.85
C GLU A 151 23.23 0.55 -5.11
N PRO A 152 24.35 -0.21 -5.03
CA PRO A 152 24.80 -1.01 -6.18
C PRO A 152 23.79 -2.06 -6.61
N MET A 153 23.10 -2.69 -5.64
CA MET A 153 22.04 -3.67 -5.92
C MET A 153 20.86 -3.01 -6.65
N ILE A 154 20.42 -1.85 -6.18
CA ILE A 154 19.33 -1.08 -6.79
C ILE A 154 19.71 -0.69 -8.22
N LYS A 155 20.90 -0.11 -8.43
CA LYS A 155 21.41 0.25 -9.76
C LYS A 155 21.47 -0.96 -10.69
N TYR A 156 21.91 -2.11 -10.19
CA TYR A 156 21.93 -3.36 -10.96
C TYR A 156 20.52 -3.76 -11.41
N ILE A 157 19.52 -3.72 -10.51
CA ILE A 157 18.13 -4.06 -10.81
C ILE A 157 17.56 -3.10 -11.85
N VAL A 158 17.70 -1.79 -11.63
CA VAL A 158 17.17 -0.74 -12.53
C VAL A 158 17.83 -0.82 -13.92
N ASN A 159 19.15 -1.01 -13.98
CA ASN A 159 19.86 -1.14 -15.25
C ASN A 159 19.44 -2.39 -16.02
N ARG A 160 19.17 -3.50 -15.32
CA ARG A 160 18.72 -4.75 -15.95
C ARG A 160 17.27 -4.67 -16.41
N ALA A 161 16.43 -3.84 -15.79
CA ALA A 161 15.04 -3.71 -16.17
C ALA A 161 14.89 -3.30 -17.65
N THR A 162 14.04 -4.04 -18.37
CA THR A 162 13.62 -3.71 -19.74
C THR A 162 12.67 -2.51 -19.72
N LYS A 163 11.73 -2.51 -18.76
CA LYS A 163 10.80 -1.42 -18.50
C LYS A 163 10.56 -1.26 -17.00
N ILE A 164 10.13 -0.06 -16.63
CA ILE A 164 9.80 0.32 -15.26
C ILE A 164 8.38 0.84 -15.24
N SER A 165 7.54 0.22 -14.42
CA SER A 165 6.18 0.67 -14.18
C SER A 165 6.14 1.51 -12.91
N VAL A 166 5.66 2.74 -13.01
CA VAL A 166 5.51 3.68 -11.91
C VAL A 166 4.05 4.08 -11.75
N ALA A 167 3.62 4.38 -10.51
CA ALA A 167 2.22 4.66 -10.24
C ALA A 167 1.76 6.08 -10.65
N ASN A 168 2.69 7.04 -10.68
CA ASN A 168 2.37 8.44 -10.97
C ASN A 168 3.60 9.24 -11.40
N GLU A 169 3.40 10.52 -11.76
CA GLU A 169 4.46 11.43 -12.19
C GLU A 169 5.49 11.74 -11.10
N TYR A 170 5.11 11.69 -9.80
CA TYR A 170 6.05 11.87 -8.71
C TYR A 170 7.09 10.74 -8.70
N GLU A 171 6.64 9.50 -8.77
CA GLU A 171 7.51 8.32 -8.82
C GLU A 171 8.37 8.31 -10.11
N LYS A 172 7.78 8.71 -11.25
CA LYS A 172 8.49 8.85 -12.52
C LYS A 172 9.71 9.75 -12.39
N LYS A 173 9.54 10.96 -11.82
CA LYS A 173 10.66 11.90 -11.59
C LYS A 173 11.80 11.29 -10.77
N ILE A 174 11.48 10.43 -9.81
CA ILE A 174 12.50 9.73 -9.02
C ILE A 174 13.26 8.75 -9.91
N PHE A 175 12.56 7.93 -10.71
CA PHE A 175 13.21 6.96 -11.58
C PHE A 175 14.02 7.59 -12.73
N GLU A 176 13.65 8.77 -13.19
CA GLU A 176 14.43 9.54 -14.18
C GLU A 176 15.85 9.90 -13.69
N THR A 177 16.10 9.86 -12.38
CA THR A 177 17.44 10.00 -11.81
C THR A 177 18.28 8.72 -11.86
N TYR A 178 17.67 7.57 -12.14
CA TYR A 178 18.30 6.25 -12.16
C TYR A 178 18.42 5.64 -13.55
N CYS A 179 17.57 6.00 -14.50
CA CYS A 179 17.53 5.39 -15.82
C CYS A 179 16.99 6.33 -16.89
N ASP A 180 17.13 5.93 -18.14
CA ASP A 180 16.54 6.61 -19.29
C ASP A 180 15.01 6.70 -19.16
N PRO A 181 14.40 7.90 -19.32
CA PRO A 181 12.95 8.10 -19.26
C PRO A 181 12.15 7.21 -20.21
N SER A 182 12.74 6.79 -21.36
CA SER A 182 12.08 5.89 -22.31
C SER A 182 11.76 4.50 -21.73
N LYS A 183 12.44 4.10 -20.65
CA LYS A 183 12.14 2.85 -19.94
C LYS A 183 10.90 2.96 -19.05
N ILE A 184 10.46 4.17 -18.68
CA ILE A 184 9.44 4.40 -17.68
C ILE A 184 8.06 4.44 -18.32
N THR A 185 7.09 3.77 -17.70
CA THR A 185 5.69 3.78 -18.09
C THR A 185 4.83 4.01 -16.85
N ILE A 186 3.88 4.94 -16.92
CA ILE A 186 2.95 5.19 -15.81
C ILE A 186 1.77 4.24 -15.91
N ILE A 187 1.60 3.42 -14.88
CA ILE A 187 0.44 2.57 -14.67
C ILE A 187 -0.07 2.84 -13.26
N ARG A 188 -1.21 3.51 -13.15
CA ARG A 188 -1.81 3.85 -11.86
C ARG A 188 -2.14 2.58 -11.08
N ASN A 189 -1.94 2.63 -9.77
CA ASN A 189 -2.39 1.56 -8.88
C ASN A 189 -3.92 1.42 -8.97
N GLY A 190 -4.36 0.18 -8.99
CA GLY A 190 -5.77 -0.18 -8.98
C GLY A 190 -6.12 -1.07 -7.80
N ILE A 191 -7.39 -1.14 -7.47
CA ILE A 191 -7.94 -2.01 -6.43
C ILE A 191 -9.03 -2.92 -7.02
N ASP A 192 -9.22 -4.09 -6.42
CA ASP A 192 -10.33 -4.97 -6.77
C ASP A 192 -11.66 -4.36 -6.32
N LEU A 193 -12.52 -3.98 -7.25
CA LEU A 193 -13.84 -3.40 -6.95
C LEU A 193 -14.81 -4.39 -6.31
N GLU A 194 -14.58 -5.70 -6.43
CA GLU A 194 -15.41 -6.72 -5.79
C GLU A 194 -15.36 -6.66 -4.25
N ILE A 195 -14.45 -5.88 -3.67
CA ILE A 195 -14.43 -5.62 -2.23
C ILE A 195 -15.75 -5.02 -1.71
N GLN A 196 -16.49 -4.28 -2.56
CA GLN A 196 -17.77 -3.68 -2.21
C GLN A 196 -18.87 -4.72 -1.97
N ASN A 197 -18.79 -5.85 -2.68
CA ASN A 197 -19.79 -6.92 -2.68
C ASN A 197 -19.55 -7.94 -1.56
N LYS A 198 -18.41 -7.85 -0.88
CA LYS A 198 -18.12 -8.78 0.23
C LYS A 198 -19.06 -8.55 1.41
N PRO A 199 -19.47 -9.63 2.09
CA PRO A 199 -20.29 -9.50 3.30
C PRO A 199 -19.56 -8.63 4.32
N ILE A 200 -20.31 -7.90 5.11
CA ILE A 200 -19.78 -7.04 6.18
C ILE A 200 -20.19 -7.59 7.53
N ASN A 201 -19.36 -7.35 8.53
CA ASN A 201 -19.72 -7.58 9.94
C ASN A 201 -20.54 -6.41 10.47
N ASN A 202 -21.23 -6.60 11.58
CA ASN A 202 -21.74 -5.48 12.37
C ASN A 202 -20.55 -4.84 13.12
N PHE A 203 -19.84 -3.96 12.40
CA PHE A 203 -18.57 -3.39 12.83
C PHE A 203 -18.71 -2.56 14.11
N LYS A 204 -19.70 -1.66 14.15
CA LYS A 204 -19.97 -0.83 15.33
C LYS A 204 -20.24 -1.68 16.57
N LYS A 205 -21.08 -2.72 16.47
CA LYS A 205 -21.37 -3.61 17.58
C LYS A 205 -20.12 -4.37 18.03
N LYS A 206 -19.33 -4.90 17.09
CA LYS A 206 -18.12 -5.67 17.38
C LYS A 206 -17.10 -4.87 18.19
N TYR A 207 -16.93 -3.59 17.86
CA TYR A 207 -15.94 -2.71 18.48
C TYR A 207 -16.52 -1.71 19.49
N ASN A 208 -17.80 -1.91 19.87
CA ASN A 208 -18.52 -1.06 20.82
C ASN A 208 -18.49 0.44 20.45
N ILE A 209 -18.64 0.73 19.14
CA ILE A 209 -18.69 2.09 18.61
C ILE A 209 -20.12 2.61 18.76
N GLN A 210 -20.31 3.59 19.64
CA GLN A 210 -21.65 4.09 19.99
C GLN A 210 -22.16 5.14 18.98
N ASN A 211 -21.24 5.90 18.41
CA ASN A 211 -21.51 7.10 17.59
C ASN A 211 -21.18 6.88 16.10
N SER A 212 -21.37 7.90 15.29
CA SER A 212 -20.72 7.95 13.97
C SER A 212 -19.21 8.06 14.14
N PHE A 213 -18.44 7.69 13.11
CA PHE A 213 -17.00 7.73 13.22
C PHE A 213 -16.31 8.11 11.92
N ILE A 214 -15.17 8.76 12.07
CA ILE A 214 -14.17 8.96 11.01
C ILE A 214 -13.08 7.89 11.14
N LEU A 215 -12.50 7.47 10.02
CA LEU A 215 -11.60 6.31 9.98
C LEU A 215 -10.19 6.68 9.54
N PHE A 216 -9.21 6.35 10.38
CA PHE A 216 -7.82 6.21 9.99
C PHE A 216 -7.52 4.72 9.76
N LEU A 217 -6.95 4.38 8.61
CA LEU A 217 -6.42 3.04 8.34
C LEU A 217 -4.98 3.13 7.84
N GLY A 218 -4.05 2.46 8.53
CA GLY A 218 -2.65 2.42 8.13
C GLY A 218 -1.73 1.83 9.19
N ARG A 219 -0.46 1.66 8.84
CA ARG A 219 0.56 1.22 9.80
C ARG A 219 0.71 2.27 10.90
N PHE A 220 0.85 1.83 12.16
CA PHE A 220 1.19 2.73 13.26
C PHE A 220 2.67 3.09 13.18
N HIS A 221 2.96 4.09 12.39
CA HIS A 221 4.31 4.57 12.09
C HIS A 221 4.30 6.10 11.99
N THR A 222 5.41 6.74 12.33
CA THR A 222 5.55 8.21 12.34
C THR A 222 5.22 8.85 10.99
N VAL A 223 5.57 8.20 9.88
CA VAL A 223 5.26 8.70 8.52
C VAL A 223 3.77 8.81 8.22
N LYS A 224 2.91 8.15 9.00
CA LYS A 224 1.45 8.20 8.82
C LYS A 224 0.79 9.38 9.54
N GLY A 225 1.55 10.17 10.30
CA GLY A 225 1.07 11.40 10.91
C GLY A 225 -0.01 11.22 11.97
N ILE A 226 -0.08 10.05 12.64
CA ILE A 226 -1.11 9.77 13.65
C ILE A 226 -1.06 10.82 14.78
N ASP A 227 0.12 11.31 15.14
CA ASP A 227 0.30 12.36 16.13
C ASP A 227 -0.34 13.68 15.70
N ILE A 228 -0.29 14.02 14.40
CA ILE A 228 -0.99 15.18 13.82
C ILE A 228 -2.49 14.99 13.95
N LEU A 229 -3.00 13.80 13.60
CA LEU A 229 -4.42 13.48 13.73
C LEU A 229 -4.91 13.62 15.18
N LEU A 230 -4.16 13.06 16.16
CA LEU A 230 -4.54 13.14 17.56
C LEU A 230 -4.57 14.60 18.07
N LYS A 231 -3.63 15.46 17.65
CA LYS A 231 -3.66 16.90 17.94
C LYS A 231 -4.87 17.59 17.31
N SER A 232 -5.23 17.21 16.08
CA SER A 232 -6.43 17.73 15.41
C SER A 232 -7.70 17.35 16.17
N ILE A 233 -7.82 16.10 16.62
CA ILE A 233 -8.98 15.66 17.42
C ILE A 233 -9.05 16.40 18.76
N GLN A 234 -7.90 16.65 19.41
CA GLN A 234 -7.88 17.42 20.64
C GLN A 234 -8.50 18.82 20.45
N LEU A 235 -8.22 19.49 19.33
CA LEU A 235 -8.77 20.82 19.06
C LEU A 235 -10.29 20.81 18.91
N ILE A 236 -10.84 19.78 18.28
CA ILE A 236 -12.26 19.70 17.92
C ILE A 236 -13.10 18.81 18.83
N GLN A 237 -12.52 18.20 19.86
CA GLN A 237 -13.24 17.24 20.72
C GLN A 237 -14.51 17.79 21.38
N ASN A 238 -14.57 19.10 21.62
CA ASN A 238 -15.72 19.80 22.20
C ASN A 238 -16.54 20.58 21.17
N ASP A 239 -16.21 20.51 19.89
CA ASP A 239 -17.00 21.11 18.82
C ASP A 239 -18.36 20.41 18.72
N PRO A 240 -19.49 21.15 18.65
CA PRO A 240 -20.84 20.56 18.56
C PRO A 240 -20.98 19.52 17.45
N LEU A 241 -20.31 19.70 16.30
CA LEU A 241 -20.33 18.78 15.18
C LEU A 241 -19.54 17.50 15.46
N PHE A 242 -18.59 17.53 16.39
CA PHE A 242 -17.76 16.38 16.75
C PHE A 242 -18.20 15.68 18.05
N LEU A 243 -19.17 16.24 18.81
CA LEU A 243 -19.58 15.66 20.10
C LEU A 243 -20.02 14.20 19.97
N ASN A 244 -20.77 13.86 18.90
CA ASN A 244 -21.29 12.52 18.62
C ASN A 244 -20.48 11.80 17.51
N VAL A 245 -19.18 12.14 17.39
CA VAL A 245 -18.28 11.49 16.43
C VAL A 245 -17.06 10.92 17.18
N GLN A 246 -16.61 9.76 16.76
CA GLN A 246 -15.40 9.11 17.28
C GLN A 246 -14.36 8.99 16.17
N LEU A 247 -13.09 8.96 16.53
CA LEU A 247 -12.00 8.57 15.65
C LEU A 247 -11.73 7.08 15.85
N VAL A 248 -11.84 6.30 14.78
CA VAL A 248 -11.40 4.90 14.76
C VAL A 248 -10.03 4.82 14.07
N ILE A 249 -9.04 4.31 14.78
CA ILE A 249 -7.68 4.08 14.28
C ILE A 249 -7.48 2.57 14.10
N MET A 250 -7.36 2.12 12.86
CA MET A 250 -7.15 0.71 12.53
C MET A 250 -5.76 0.50 11.92
N GLY A 251 -5.05 -0.55 12.35
CA GLY A 251 -3.78 -0.88 11.72
C GLY A 251 -2.90 -1.85 12.48
N VAL A 252 -1.65 -1.93 12.02
CA VAL A 252 -0.60 -2.80 12.56
C VAL A 252 0.53 -1.93 13.11
N ASP A 253 1.12 -2.34 14.24
CA ASP A 253 2.22 -1.60 14.85
C ASP A 253 3.52 -1.74 14.05
N PHE A 254 4.08 -0.59 13.71
CA PHE A 254 5.41 -0.42 13.11
C PHE A 254 6.28 0.55 13.95
N GLY A 255 6.11 0.47 15.27
CA GLY A 255 6.94 1.19 16.25
C GLY A 255 6.35 2.49 16.80
N PHE A 256 5.10 2.83 16.45
CA PHE A 256 4.46 4.06 16.94
C PHE A 256 3.31 3.81 17.94
N GLN A 257 2.90 2.56 18.14
CA GLN A 257 1.73 2.24 18.97
C GLN A 257 1.86 2.75 20.41
N TYR A 258 3.00 2.52 21.05
CA TYR A 258 3.21 2.97 22.43
C TYR A 258 3.06 4.50 22.57
N GLN A 259 3.72 5.25 21.68
CA GLN A 259 3.64 6.71 21.67
C GLN A 259 2.22 7.20 21.36
N MET A 260 1.54 6.60 20.40
CA MET A 260 0.14 6.89 20.07
C MET A 260 -0.78 6.74 21.28
N LEU A 261 -0.71 5.61 21.99
CA LEU A 261 -1.53 5.36 23.18
C LEU A 261 -1.20 6.31 24.34
N LYS A 262 0.08 6.68 24.49
CA LYS A 262 0.51 7.69 25.45
C LYS A 262 -0.10 9.06 25.13
N MET A 263 0.01 9.49 23.87
CA MET A 263 -0.57 10.77 23.40
C MET A 263 -2.08 10.83 23.58
N ILE A 264 -2.83 9.76 23.31
CA ILE A 264 -4.29 9.73 23.53
C ILE A 264 -4.65 10.07 24.98
N LYS A 265 -3.88 9.55 25.95
CA LYS A 265 -4.07 9.85 27.37
C LYS A 265 -3.66 11.29 27.73
N GLU A 266 -2.48 11.73 27.28
CA GLU A 266 -1.94 13.07 27.55
C GLU A 266 -2.82 14.18 26.99
N LEU A 267 -3.37 13.97 25.79
CA LEU A 267 -4.29 14.89 25.12
C LEU A 267 -5.72 14.83 25.67
N LYS A 268 -6.01 13.90 26.60
CA LYS A 268 -7.32 13.69 27.24
C LYS A 268 -8.46 13.45 26.24
N ILE A 269 -8.18 12.65 25.19
CA ILE A 269 -9.13 12.31 24.13
C ILE A 269 -9.53 10.82 24.13
N THR A 270 -9.34 10.12 25.23
CA THR A 270 -9.57 8.66 25.34
C THR A 270 -10.98 8.26 24.92
N GLU A 271 -11.99 9.04 25.32
CA GLU A 271 -13.41 8.77 24.98
C GLU A 271 -13.74 9.01 23.48
N LYS A 272 -12.87 9.75 22.78
CA LYS A 272 -13.03 10.09 21.36
C LYS A 272 -12.31 9.15 20.42
N VAL A 273 -11.41 8.28 20.92
CA VAL A 273 -10.51 7.47 20.07
C VAL A 273 -10.64 5.99 20.38
N ILE A 274 -10.95 5.21 19.36
CA ILE A 274 -10.98 3.74 19.41
C ILE A 274 -9.82 3.21 18.57
N VAL A 275 -8.97 2.36 19.18
CA VAL A 275 -7.81 1.77 18.51
C VAL A 275 -8.06 0.28 18.27
N ILE A 276 -8.03 -0.14 17.01
CA ILE A 276 -8.21 -1.52 16.56
C ILE A 276 -6.89 -2.02 15.95
N LYS A 277 -6.27 -2.97 16.62
CA LYS A 277 -4.98 -3.54 16.24
C LYS A 277 -5.17 -4.79 15.39
N ASN A 278 -4.33 -4.96 14.37
CA ASN A 278 -4.32 -6.13 13.49
C ASN A 278 -5.71 -6.51 12.99
N PRO A 279 -6.49 -5.56 12.42
CA PRO A 279 -7.85 -5.86 12.00
C PRO A 279 -7.86 -6.93 10.91
N PRO A 280 -8.76 -7.93 11.00
CA PRO A 280 -9.03 -8.83 9.87
C PRO A 280 -9.50 -8.03 8.64
N ARG A 281 -9.23 -8.53 7.43
CA ARG A 281 -9.63 -7.84 6.19
C ARG A 281 -11.12 -7.50 6.14
N LEU A 282 -11.96 -8.40 6.61
CA LEU A 282 -13.41 -8.18 6.65
C LEU A 282 -13.79 -6.98 7.53
N ASP A 283 -13.12 -6.80 8.67
CA ASP A 283 -13.37 -5.65 9.55
C ASP A 283 -12.89 -4.35 8.91
N VAL A 284 -11.79 -4.39 8.15
CA VAL A 284 -11.32 -3.24 7.35
C VAL A 284 -12.39 -2.80 6.36
N LEU A 285 -12.96 -3.75 5.61
CA LEU A 285 -14.02 -3.46 4.63
C LEU A 285 -15.29 -2.93 5.31
N SER A 286 -15.65 -3.50 6.45
CA SER A 286 -16.78 -3.02 7.26
C SER A 286 -16.55 -1.61 7.79
N GLY A 287 -15.32 -1.30 8.22
CA GLY A 287 -14.92 0.04 8.65
C GLY A 287 -15.04 1.08 7.53
N TYR A 288 -14.60 0.76 6.31
CA TYR A 288 -14.81 1.63 5.15
C TYR A 288 -16.28 1.88 4.86
N LYS A 289 -17.10 0.85 4.91
CA LYS A 289 -18.54 0.98 4.62
C LYS A 289 -19.27 1.83 5.63
N GLU A 290 -18.94 1.70 6.92
CA GLU A 290 -19.66 2.33 8.02
C GLU A 290 -19.11 3.69 8.46
N CYS A 291 -17.88 4.07 8.09
CA CYS A 291 -17.32 5.38 8.46
C CYS A 291 -18.02 6.53 7.72
N GLU A 292 -17.91 7.74 8.26
CA GLU A 292 -18.35 8.96 7.59
C GLU A 292 -17.39 9.30 6.44
N PHE A 293 -16.09 9.35 6.71
CA PHE A 293 -15.02 9.59 5.75
C PHE A 293 -13.66 9.17 6.34
N LEU A 294 -12.62 9.22 5.51
CA LEU A 294 -11.26 8.85 5.88
C LEU A 294 -10.44 10.06 6.32
N VAL A 295 -9.49 9.83 7.22
CA VAL A 295 -8.51 10.83 7.68
C VAL A 295 -7.11 10.24 7.63
N LEU A 296 -6.23 10.80 6.76
CA LEU A 296 -4.91 10.26 6.45
C LEU A 296 -3.86 11.39 6.45
N PRO A 297 -3.39 11.87 7.61
CA PRO A 297 -2.45 12.99 7.72
C PRO A 297 -1.00 12.58 7.42
N SER A 298 -0.80 11.76 6.39
CA SER A 298 0.49 11.15 6.09
C SER A 298 1.55 12.19 5.73
N ARG A 299 2.75 12.02 6.29
CA ARG A 299 3.96 12.78 5.97
C ARG A 299 4.60 12.32 4.68
N TRP A 300 4.32 11.08 4.30
CA TRP A 300 4.90 10.49 3.11
C TRP A 300 4.03 9.35 2.58
N GLU A 301 3.71 9.41 1.29
CA GLU A 301 3.05 8.37 0.50
C GLU A 301 3.50 8.49 -0.96
N LEU A 302 3.58 7.36 -1.67
CA LEU A 302 3.79 7.37 -3.12
C LEU A 302 2.48 7.30 -3.91
N SER A 303 1.72 6.26 -3.65
CA SER A 303 0.43 6.02 -4.28
C SER A 303 -0.43 5.20 -3.33
N PRO A 304 -1.05 5.86 -2.34
CA PRO A 304 -1.74 5.17 -1.25
C PRO A 304 -2.98 4.43 -1.76
N LEU A 305 -3.13 3.16 -1.38
CA LEU A 305 -4.32 2.35 -1.71
C LEU A 305 -5.50 2.65 -0.77
N THR A 306 -5.24 3.07 0.46
CA THR A 306 -6.29 3.36 1.45
C THR A 306 -7.35 4.34 0.94
N PRO A 307 -7.00 5.49 0.32
CA PRO A 307 -7.99 6.37 -0.31
C PRO A 307 -8.76 5.70 -1.43
N LEU A 308 -8.09 4.91 -2.29
CA LEU A 308 -8.75 4.20 -3.39
C LEU A 308 -9.79 3.20 -2.87
N GLU A 309 -9.44 2.43 -1.84
CA GLU A 309 -10.38 1.53 -1.17
C GLU A 309 -11.56 2.30 -0.54
N GLY A 310 -11.31 3.42 0.12
CA GLY A 310 -12.37 4.30 0.63
C GLY A 310 -13.29 4.84 -0.47
N PHE A 311 -12.71 5.27 -1.58
CA PHE A 311 -13.47 5.72 -2.76
C PHE A 311 -14.36 4.62 -3.34
N ALA A 312 -13.92 3.35 -3.33
CA ALA A 312 -14.77 2.23 -3.71
C ALA A 312 -16.05 2.15 -2.86
N PHE A 313 -16.02 2.57 -1.62
CA PHE A 313 -17.19 2.69 -0.75
C PHE A 313 -17.84 4.09 -0.77
N LYS A 314 -17.50 4.93 -1.74
CA LYS A 314 -17.97 6.32 -1.88
C LYS A 314 -17.64 7.19 -0.65
N LYS A 315 -16.51 6.90 0.01
CA LYS A 315 -16.03 7.70 1.15
C LYS A 315 -14.96 8.66 0.69
N THR A 316 -15.14 9.93 1.00
CA THR A 316 -14.11 10.96 0.77
C THR A 316 -13.00 10.89 1.83
N VAL A 317 -11.99 11.73 1.70
CA VAL A 317 -10.81 11.72 2.57
C VAL A 317 -10.30 13.12 2.85
N VAL A 318 -9.88 13.36 4.10
CA VAL A 318 -8.97 14.47 4.44
C VAL A 318 -7.55 13.92 4.49
N SER A 319 -6.63 14.50 3.73
CA SER A 319 -5.24 14.06 3.66
C SER A 319 -4.29 15.26 3.51
N THR A 320 -3.04 15.02 3.15
CA THR A 320 -2.02 16.06 2.99
C THR A 320 -1.59 16.22 1.53
N THR A 321 -0.90 17.34 1.24
CA THR A 321 -0.27 17.58 -0.06
C THR A 321 1.03 16.80 -0.26
N SER A 322 1.35 15.87 0.63
CA SER A 322 2.64 15.19 0.66
C SER A 322 2.88 14.24 -0.52
N HIS A 323 3.98 14.46 -1.26
CA HIS A 323 4.57 13.55 -2.26
C HIS A 323 3.59 13.07 -3.36
N GLY A 324 3.23 11.79 -3.33
CA GLY A 324 2.34 11.18 -4.33
C GLY A 324 0.84 11.31 -4.04
N ILE A 325 0.44 11.84 -2.89
CA ILE A 325 -0.96 11.97 -2.48
C ILE A 325 -1.79 12.80 -3.49
N PRO A 326 -1.32 13.97 -4.00
CA PRO A 326 -2.07 14.79 -4.94
C PRO A 326 -2.36 14.12 -6.30
N TYR A 327 -1.68 13.02 -6.61
CA TYR A 327 -1.95 12.24 -7.83
C TYR A 327 -3.10 11.24 -7.66
N THR A 328 -3.54 11.01 -6.41
CA THR A 328 -4.68 10.17 -6.07
C THR A 328 -5.86 11.01 -5.58
N ILE A 329 -5.58 12.03 -4.77
CA ILE A 329 -6.57 12.91 -4.17
C ILE A 329 -6.45 14.29 -4.81
N THR A 330 -7.52 14.78 -5.40
CA THR A 330 -7.62 16.13 -5.93
C THR A 330 -8.41 16.99 -4.94
N HIS A 331 -7.77 18.05 -4.43
CA HIS A 331 -8.38 18.97 -3.46
C HIS A 331 -9.72 19.52 -3.97
N GLN A 332 -10.73 19.52 -3.09
CA GLN A 332 -12.10 19.95 -3.36
C GLN A 332 -12.83 19.24 -4.52
N LYS A 333 -12.28 18.11 -4.98
CA LYS A 333 -12.93 17.28 -6.01
C LYS A 333 -13.32 15.91 -5.46
N ASN A 334 -12.37 15.16 -4.88
CA ASN A 334 -12.62 13.84 -4.27
C ASN A 334 -12.12 13.74 -2.84
N GLY A 335 -11.58 14.84 -2.28
CA GLY A 335 -11.11 14.93 -0.91
C GLY A 335 -10.61 16.33 -0.58
N LEU A 336 -10.16 16.51 0.65
CA LEU A 336 -9.50 17.73 1.09
C LEU A 336 -8.02 17.45 1.33
N LEU A 337 -7.16 18.34 0.85
CA LEU A 337 -5.71 18.29 1.06
C LEU A 337 -5.29 19.51 1.86
N VAL A 338 -4.47 19.27 2.89
CA VAL A 338 -3.86 20.29 3.73
C VAL A 338 -2.34 20.14 3.71
N GLU A 339 -1.61 21.19 4.11
CA GLU A 339 -0.16 21.09 4.23
C GLU A 339 0.24 20.07 5.32
N PRO A 340 1.30 19.28 5.09
CA PRO A 340 1.85 18.40 6.11
C PRO A 340 2.15 19.16 7.42
N GLU A 341 2.01 18.50 8.57
CA GLU A 341 2.19 19.04 9.93
C GLU A 341 1.14 20.07 10.37
N ASN A 342 0.26 20.55 9.49
CA ASN A 342 -0.77 21.55 9.83
C ASN A 342 -2.01 20.91 10.49
N TYR A 343 -1.88 20.52 11.76
CA TYR A 343 -2.96 19.87 12.50
C TYR A 343 -4.18 20.78 12.72
N LYS A 344 -4.04 22.12 12.64
CA LYS A 344 -5.16 23.07 12.77
C LYS A 344 -6.04 23.02 11.52
N GLU A 345 -5.45 23.19 10.34
CA GLU A 345 -6.17 23.12 9.07
C GLU A 345 -6.75 21.72 8.84
N PHE A 346 -6.06 20.67 9.34
CA PHE A 346 -6.57 19.31 9.30
C PHE A 346 -7.85 19.16 10.14
N ALA A 347 -7.87 19.76 11.34
CA ALA A 347 -9.04 19.83 12.21
C ALA A 347 -10.20 20.59 11.58
N GLU A 348 -9.94 21.77 10.98
CA GLU A 348 -10.92 22.58 10.24
C GLU A 348 -11.53 21.79 9.07
N SER A 349 -10.69 21.04 8.34
CA SER A 349 -11.14 20.20 7.22
C SER A 349 -12.05 19.04 7.69
N ILE A 350 -11.79 18.46 8.86
CA ILE A 350 -12.69 17.46 9.47
C ILE A 350 -14.05 18.10 9.78
N ILE A 351 -14.07 19.24 10.45
CA ILE A 351 -15.32 19.97 10.78
C ILE A 351 -16.06 20.39 9.51
N TYR A 352 -15.34 20.85 8.48
CA TYR A 352 -15.95 21.19 7.19
C TYR A 352 -16.73 20.00 6.59
N LEU A 353 -16.13 18.80 6.54
CA LEU A 353 -16.80 17.62 6.01
C LEU A 353 -17.95 17.12 6.90
N LEU A 354 -17.85 17.28 8.22
CA LEU A 354 -18.95 16.95 9.13
C LEU A 354 -20.15 17.90 8.91
N LYS A 355 -19.89 19.18 8.72
CA LYS A 355 -20.90 20.21 8.48
C LYS A 355 -21.56 20.09 7.11
N ASN A 356 -20.80 19.76 6.06
CA ASN A 356 -21.24 19.81 4.68
C ASN A 356 -21.42 18.40 4.09
N LYS A 357 -22.52 17.72 4.50
CA LYS A 357 -22.82 16.37 4.06
C LYS A 357 -22.90 16.24 2.52
N GLU A 358 -23.51 17.21 1.84
CA GLU A 358 -23.63 17.21 0.37
C GLU A 358 -22.26 17.20 -0.30
N LYS A 359 -21.32 18.05 0.15
CA LYS A 359 -19.95 18.08 -0.38
C LYS A 359 -19.19 16.80 -0.05
N ARG A 360 -19.38 16.25 1.13
CA ARG A 360 -18.81 14.97 1.52
C ARG A 360 -19.26 13.84 0.59
N ASP A 361 -20.55 13.77 0.28
CA ASP A 361 -21.13 12.77 -0.60
C ASP A 361 -20.70 13.00 -2.08
N GLU A 362 -20.66 14.24 -2.54
CA GLU A 362 -20.15 14.64 -3.87
C GLU A 362 -18.68 14.19 -4.04
N PHE A 363 -17.82 14.50 -3.08
CA PHE A 363 -16.40 14.11 -3.15
C PHE A 363 -16.22 12.59 -3.10
N GLY A 364 -17.02 11.91 -2.29
CA GLY A 364 -17.02 10.44 -2.26
C GLY A 364 -17.43 9.82 -3.60
N LEU A 365 -18.45 10.38 -4.26
CA LEU A 365 -18.89 9.94 -5.59
C LEU A 365 -17.82 10.21 -6.66
N ASN A 366 -17.18 11.37 -6.63
CA ASN A 366 -16.10 11.70 -7.56
C ASN A 366 -14.90 10.74 -7.37
N GLY A 367 -14.59 10.38 -6.11
CA GLY A 367 -13.58 9.36 -5.81
C GLY A 367 -13.97 7.98 -6.36
N PHE A 368 -15.23 7.60 -6.21
CA PHE A 368 -15.75 6.35 -6.75
C PHE A 368 -15.64 6.28 -8.28
N ASN A 369 -16.00 7.34 -8.99
CA ASN A 369 -15.85 7.42 -10.45
C ASN A 369 -14.38 7.28 -10.87
N LEU A 370 -13.44 7.95 -10.15
CA LEU A 370 -12.01 7.79 -10.40
C LEU A 370 -11.55 6.33 -10.30
N VAL A 371 -12.02 5.61 -9.28
CA VAL A 371 -11.64 4.21 -9.09
C VAL A 371 -12.27 3.34 -10.18
N GLN A 372 -13.55 3.53 -10.48
CA GLN A 372 -14.23 2.78 -11.55
C GLN A 372 -13.55 2.92 -12.91
N GLU A 373 -13.10 4.10 -13.26
CA GLU A 373 -12.56 4.38 -14.59
C GLU A 373 -11.06 4.10 -14.71
N LEU A 374 -10.27 4.51 -13.71
CA LEU A 374 -8.82 4.61 -13.85
C LEU A 374 -8.00 3.80 -12.84
N CYS A 375 -8.53 3.57 -11.65
CA CYS A 375 -7.77 3.01 -10.52
C CYS A 375 -8.36 1.69 -10.00
N ASN A 376 -8.88 0.84 -10.89
CA ASN A 376 -9.32 -0.51 -10.59
C ASN A 376 -8.31 -1.57 -11.08
N SER A 377 -8.38 -2.78 -10.51
CA SER A 377 -7.49 -3.89 -10.82
C SER A 377 -7.55 -4.28 -12.31
N LYS A 378 -8.71 -4.27 -12.92
CA LYS A 378 -8.89 -4.61 -14.36
C LYS A 378 -8.15 -3.63 -15.27
N THR A 379 -8.34 -2.32 -15.04
CA THR A 379 -7.64 -1.28 -15.81
C THR A 379 -6.13 -1.32 -15.59
N MET A 380 -5.67 -1.50 -14.34
CA MET A 380 -4.26 -1.65 -14.01
C MET A 380 -3.65 -2.87 -14.69
N SER A 381 -4.29 -4.03 -14.59
CA SER A 381 -3.78 -5.29 -15.15
C SER A 381 -3.82 -5.29 -16.69
N LYS A 382 -4.82 -4.69 -17.30
CA LYS A 382 -4.86 -4.48 -18.77
C LYS A 382 -3.65 -3.68 -19.26
N LYS A 383 -3.36 -2.52 -18.63
CA LYS A 383 -2.18 -1.71 -18.99
C LYS A 383 -0.87 -2.43 -18.70
N THR A 384 -0.83 -3.26 -17.67
CA THR A 384 0.33 -4.09 -17.33
C THR A 384 0.54 -5.16 -18.40
N LEU A 385 -0.53 -5.80 -18.88
CA LEU A 385 -0.47 -6.77 -19.98
C LEU A 385 0.01 -6.13 -21.29
N GLU A 386 -0.54 -4.97 -21.65
CA GLU A 386 -0.09 -4.21 -22.82
C GLU A 386 1.41 -3.86 -22.76
N LEU A 387 1.91 -3.58 -21.55
CA LEU A 387 3.34 -3.35 -21.34
C LEU A 387 4.16 -4.64 -21.54
N TYR A 388 3.66 -5.80 -21.07
CA TYR A 388 4.32 -7.10 -21.25
C TYR A 388 4.41 -7.46 -22.74
N GLU A 389 3.31 -7.35 -23.49
CA GLU A 389 3.25 -7.64 -24.93
C GLU A 389 4.22 -6.76 -25.71
N LYS A 390 4.29 -5.46 -25.40
CA LYS A 390 5.27 -4.54 -26.03
C LYS A 390 6.73 -4.91 -25.77
N VAL A 391 7.00 -5.59 -24.66
CA VAL A 391 8.36 -5.99 -24.27
C VAL A 391 8.75 -7.33 -24.89
N ILE A 392 7.82 -8.27 -25.01
CA ILE A 392 8.07 -9.61 -25.56
C ILE A 392 8.13 -9.58 -27.09
N ASN A 393 7.30 -8.75 -27.74
CA ASN A 393 7.22 -8.65 -29.22
C ASN A 393 8.31 -7.74 -29.83
N ARG A 394 9.29 -7.33 -29.05
CA ARG A 394 10.50 -6.62 -29.52
C ARG A 394 11.65 -7.60 -29.74
#